data_2360c6bac5e3280726aec06a49a08fc7
#
_entry.id   2360c6bac5e3280726aec06a49a08fc7
#
_cell.length_a   1.000
_cell.length_b   1.000
_cell.length_c   1.000
_cell.angle_alpha   90.00
_cell.angle_beta   90.00
_cell.angle_gamma   90.00
#
_symmetry.space_group_name_H-M   'P 1'
#
loop_
_entity.id
_entity.type
_entity.pdbx_description
1 polymer ?
#
loop_
_entity_poly.entity_id
_entity_poly.type
_entity_poly.pdbx_seq_one_letter_code
_entity_poly.pdbx_strand_id
1 'polypeptide(L)'
;MKKLILAAAIALAPLASWAETKADTVRDVITQHILPRYSTLAETSDELAATAQADCSAASEALRRAYNSAFDAWIAVSHLRFGPSELNNRAFALAYWPDSRGATPKTLAALIADADPAANTPDTFAEISIAGRGFYALEFLLYDDQLSTMGSADYRCALVKAVTADIAVQSRAILDDWQHGYADTLLSPTDTSRGPQGRKRGALAGRCEMWCCR
;
A
#
# COMPACT_ATOMS: atom_id res chain seq x y z
N MET A 1 -15.31 -79.27 22.48
CA MET A 1 -14.33 -78.22 22.22
C MET A 1 -14.98 -77.25 21.25
N LYS A 2 -15.57 -76.16 21.80
CA LYS A 2 -16.27 -75.15 21.02
C LYS A 2 -15.29 -73.99 20.78
N LYS A 3 -14.86 -73.71 19.50
CA LYS A 3 -14.03 -72.62 19.13
C LYS A 3 -14.91 -71.36 18.99
N LEU A 4 -14.73 -70.42 19.91
CA LEU A 4 -15.26 -69.04 19.78
C LEU A 4 -14.41 -68.26 18.79
N ILE A 5 -15.03 -67.89 17.69
CA ILE A 5 -14.44 -66.94 16.73
C ILE A 5 -14.93 -65.56 17.17
N LEU A 6 -14.00 -64.74 17.70
CA LEU A 6 -14.23 -63.32 18.04
C LEU A 6 -14.03 -62.49 16.76
N ALA A 7 -15.12 -62.05 16.14
CA ALA A 7 -15.06 -61.12 15.00
C ALA A 7 -14.88 -59.68 15.54
N ALA A 8 -13.69 -59.12 15.35
CA ALA A 8 -13.41 -57.73 15.62
C ALA A 8 -14.00 -56.88 14.47
N ALA A 9 -15.11 -56.21 14.73
CA ALA A 9 -15.64 -55.17 13.82
C ALA A 9 -14.80 -53.91 13.97
N ILE A 10 -13.89 -53.65 13.04
CA ILE A 10 -13.21 -52.39 12.91
C ILE A 10 -14.22 -51.37 12.37
N ALA A 11 -14.73 -50.50 13.24
CA ALA A 11 -15.53 -49.36 12.84
C ALA A 11 -14.65 -48.38 12.07
N LEU A 12 -14.72 -48.35 10.73
CA LEU A 12 -14.22 -47.27 9.90
C LEU A 12 -15.12 -46.05 10.15
N ALA A 13 -14.73 -45.22 11.12
CA ALA A 13 -15.30 -43.88 11.20
C ALA A 13 -14.87 -43.13 9.93
N PRO A 14 -15.80 -42.57 9.13
CA PRO A 14 -15.40 -41.69 8.04
C PRO A 14 -14.65 -40.50 8.66
N LEU A 15 -13.37 -40.34 8.36
CA LEU A 15 -12.67 -39.09 8.55
C LEU A 15 -13.41 -38.11 7.67
N ALA A 16 -14.34 -37.34 8.24
CA ALA A 16 -14.95 -36.22 7.57
C ALA A 16 -13.80 -35.24 7.28
N SER A 17 -13.22 -35.37 6.09
CA SER A 17 -12.37 -34.37 5.52
C SER A 17 -13.24 -33.12 5.44
N TRP A 18 -13.00 -32.17 6.31
CA TRP A 18 -13.59 -30.84 6.22
C TRP A 18 -13.01 -30.21 4.98
N ALA A 19 -13.72 -30.35 3.87
CA ALA A 19 -13.34 -29.68 2.64
C ALA A 19 -13.53 -28.19 2.88
N GLU A 20 -12.42 -27.49 3.07
CA GLU A 20 -12.38 -26.05 3.15
C GLU A 20 -13.04 -25.46 1.91
N THR A 21 -14.01 -24.58 2.09
CA THR A 21 -14.67 -23.93 0.97
C THR A 21 -13.79 -22.80 0.43
N LYS A 22 -14.00 -22.40 -0.83
CA LYS A 22 -13.31 -21.23 -1.40
C LYS A 22 -13.54 -19.97 -0.59
N ALA A 23 -14.72 -19.83 0.04
CA ALA A 23 -15.02 -18.70 0.90
C ALA A 23 -14.23 -18.75 2.21
N ASP A 24 -13.99 -19.93 2.78
CA ASP A 24 -13.16 -20.08 3.96
C ASP A 24 -11.70 -19.74 3.68
N THR A 25 -11.15 -20.23 2.56
CA THR A 25 -9.80 -19.86 2.10
C THR A 25 -9.67 -18.33 1.90
N VAL A 26 -10.65 -17.68 1.26
CA VAL A 26 -10.64 -16.22 1.08
C VAL A 26 -10.70 -15.50 2.42
N ARG A 27 -11.55 -15.97 3.33
CA ARG A 27 -11.67 -15.42 4.70
C ARG A 27 -10.34 -15.52 5.43
N ASP A 28 -9.69 -16.67 5.38
CA ASP A 28 -8.40 -16.90 6.05
C ASP A 28 -7.31 -15.99 5.48
N VAL A 29 -7.24 -15.83 4.18
CA VAL A 29 -6.30 -14.87 3.55
C VAL A 29 -6.57 -13.43 4.03
N ILE A 30 -7.84 -13.01 4.07
CA ILE A 30 -8.19 -11.67 4.56
C ILE A 30 -7.80 -11.51 6.02
N THR A 31 -8.18 -12.44 6.90
CA THR A 31 -8.05 -12.30 8.35
C THR A 31 -6.64 -12.59 8.86
N GLN A 32 -5.90 -13.49 8.22
CA GLN A 32 -4.59 -13.95 8.69
C GLN A 32 -3.43 -13.27 7.94
N HIS A 33 -3.69 -12.73 6.75
CA HIS A 33 -2.62 -12.14 5.93
C HIS A 33 -2.88 -10.65 5.64
N ILE A 34 -4.02 -10.29 5.02
CA ILE A 34 -4.24 -8.94 4.50
C ILE A 34 -4.42 -7.93 5.63
N LEU A 35 -5.44 -8.12 6.47
CA LEU A 35 -5.77 -7.18 7.54
C LEU A 35 -4.64 -6.98 8.54
N PRO A 36 -3.97 -8.02 9.07
CA PRO A 36 -2.87 -7.82 10.01
C PRO A 36 -1.69 -7.04 9.40
N ARG A 37 -1.39 -7.27 8.12
CA ARG A 37 -0.27 -6.57 7.45
C ARG A 37 -0.58 -5.11 7.15
N TYR A 38 -1.82 -4.79 6.72
CA TYR A 38 -2.21 -3.39 6.57
C TYR A 38 -2.36 -2.68 7.92
N SER A 39 -2.74 -3.39 9.01
CA SER A 39 -2.69 -2.83 10.37
C SER A 39 -1.26 -2.45 10.74
N THR A 40 -0.30 -3.35 10.55
CA THR A 40 1.12 -3.07 10.80
C THR A 40 1.61 -1.89 9.95
N LEU A 41 1.25 -1.82 8.66
CA LEU A 41 1.61 -0.68 7.82
C LEU A 41 1.02 0.64 8.35
N ALA A 42 -0.24 0.66 8.74
CA ALA A 42 -0.88 1.85 9.28
C ALA A 42 -0.21 2.30 10.60
N GLU A 43 0.02 1.37 11.53
CA GLU A 43 0.67 1.64 12.82
C GLU A 43 2.10 2.16 12.65
N THR A 44 2.92 1.50 11.83
CA THR A 44 4.31 1.93 11.60
C THR A 44 4.39 3.24 10.81
N SER A 45 3.43 3.53 9.94
CA SER A 45 3.33 4.81 9.23
C SER A 45 2.93 5.95 10.16
N ASP A 46 2.07 5.68 11.15
CA ASP A 46 1.71 6.65 12.20
C ASP A 46 2.91 6.96 13.10
N GLU A 47 3.68 5.93 13.49
CA GLU A 47 4.91 6.10 14.24
C GLU A 47 5.95 6.90 13.46
N LEU A 48 6.10 6.63 12.17
CA LEU A 48 6.96 7.40 11.27
C LEU A 48 6.57 8.88 11.24
N ALA A 49 5.28 9.18 11.06
CA ALA A 49 4.80 10.55 11.05
C ALA A 49 5.01 11.26 12.41
N ALA A 50 4.73 10.57 13.52
CA ALA A 50 4.96 11.11 14.87
C ALA A 50 6.45 11.37 15.13
N THR A 51 7.33 10.47 14.70
CA THR A 51 8.78 10.62 14.83
C THR A 51 9.28 11.81 14.02
N ALA A 52 8.80 11.99 12.78
CA ALA A 52 9.14 13.14 11.94
C ALA A 52 8.66 14.47 12.54
N GLN A 53 7.52 14.49 13.26
CA GLN A 53 7.08 15.68 13.98
C GLN A 53 8.02 16.05 15.13
N ALA A 54 8.59 15.07 15.82
CA ALA A 54 9.53 15.29 16.93
C ALA A 54 10.93 15.69 16.43
N ASP A 55 11.43 15.03 15.37
CA ASP A 55 12.73 15.29 14.76
C ASP A 55 12.71 14.95 13.27
N CYS A 56 12.66 15.99 12.43
CA CYS A 56 12.62 15.89 10.96
C CYS A 56 13.99 15.90 10.30
N SER A 57 15.08 15.87 11.08
CA SER A 57 16.43 15.90 10.55
C SER A 57 16.76 14.63 9.76
N ALA A 58 17.37 14.78 8.58
CA ALA A 58 17.90 13.66 7.83
C ALA A 58 18.98 12.87 8.60
N ALA A 59 19.63 13.49 9.59
CA ALA A 59 20.61 12.84 10.48
C ALA A 59 19.95 12.09 11.65
N SER A 60 18.63 12.22 11.86
CA SER A 60 17.91 11.56 12.95
C SER A 60 17.91 10.05 12.78
N GLU A 61 18.61 9.35 13.64
CA GLU A 61 18.61 7.87 13.64
C GLU A 61 17.23 7.31 14.00
N ALA A 62 16.46 8.01 14.85
CA ALA A 62 15.10 7.61 15.19
C ALA A 62 14.19 7.65 13.97
N LEU A 63 14.24 8.74 13.19
CA LEU A 63 13.47 8.90 11.96
C LEU A 63 13.86 7.86 10.91
N ARG A 64 15.15 7.59 10.72
CA ARG A 64 15.63 6.56 9.81
C ARG A 64 15.17 5.15 10.20
N ARG A 65 15.16 4.83 11.51
CA ARG A 65 14.60 3.55 11.98
C ARG A 65 13.11 3.45 11.77
N ALA A 66 12.36 4.51 12.06
CA ALA A 66 10.90 4.54 11.80
C ALA A 66 10.59 4.42 10.30
N TYR A 67 11.39 5.08 9.43
CA TYR A 67 11.30 4.91 7.99
C TYR A 67 11.48 3.46 7.56
N ASN A 68 12.55 2.80 8.00
CA ASN A 68 12.82 1.41 7.65
C ASN A 68 11.69 0.48 8.12
N SER A 69 11.19 0.67 9.35
CA SER A 69 10.08 -0.13 9.88
C SER A 69 8.80 0.01 9.04
N ALA A 70 8.43 1.24 8.68
CA ALA A 70 7.25 1.50 7.85
C ALA A 70 7.45 1.01 6.40
N PHE A 71 8.66 1.16 5.85
CA PHE A 71 8.96 0.69 4.50
C PHE A 71 8.95 -0.85 4.42
N ASP A 72 9.48 -1.56 5.41
CA ASP A 72 9.40 -3.01 5.50
C ASP A 72 7.94 -3.48 5.57
N ALA A 73 7.10 -2.78 6.34
CA ALA A 73 5.66 -3.06 6.40
C ALA A 73 4.98 -2.81 5.04
N TRP A 74 5.36 -1.76 4.31
CA TRP A 74 4.90 -1.54 2.93
C TRP A 74 5.32 -2.68 1.99
N ILE A 75 6.58 -3.09 2.02
CA ILE A 75 7.07 -4.20 1.18
C ILE A 75 6.26 -5.47 1.44
N ALA A 76 5.87 -5.74 2.69
CA ALA A 76 5.06 -6.90 3.06
C ALA A 76 3.66 -6.92 2.43
N VAL A 77 3.11 -5.78 2.00
CA VAL A 77 1.80 -5.64 1.34
C VAL A 77 1.86 -5.15 -0.10
N SER A 78 3.00 -4.74 -0.60
CA SER A 78 3.18 -4.09 -1.91
C SER A 78 2.72 -4.94 -3.10
N HIS A 79 2.65 -6.27 -2.93
CA HIS A 79 2.12 -7.21 -3.91
C HIS A 79 0.57 -7.21 -4.00
N LEU A 80 -0.13 -6.66 -3.02
CA LEU A 80 -1.60 -6.61 -2.97
C LEU A 80 -2.10 -5.41 -3.81
N ARG A 81 -1.88 -5.50 -5.13
CA ARG A 81 -2.23 -4.44 -6.11
C ARG A 81 -3.65 -4.63 -6.64
N PHE A 82 -4.64 -4.54 -5.74
CA PHE A 82 -6.06 -4.61 -6.05
C PHE A 82 -6.91 -3.97 -4.94
N GLY A 83 -8.15 -3.61 -5.27
CA GLY A 83 -9.09 -3.03 -4.32
C GLY A 83 -8.60 -1.72 -3.70
N PRO A 84 -8.61 -1.60 -2.36
CA PRO A 84 -8.30 -0.35 -1.66
C PRO A 84 -6.94 0.27 -1.99
N SER A 85 -5.92 -0.52 -2.30
CA SER A 85 -4.60 -0.01 -2.67
C SER A 85 -4.60 0.71 -4.02
N GLU A 86 -5.51 0.36 -4.92
CA GLU A 86 -5.60 0.96 -6.26
C GLU A 86 -6.58 2.15 -6.32
N LEU A 87 -7.38 2.37 -5.28
CA LEU A 87 -8.27 3.53 -5.19
C LEU A 87 -7.43 4.81 -5.07
N ASN A 88 -7.77 5.83 -5.87
CA ASN A 88 -7.09 7.12 -5.87
C ASN A 88 -5.55 7.02 -6.05
N ASN A 89 -5.08 5.97 -6.72
CA ASN A 89 -3.65 5.68 -6.93
C ASN A 89 -2.83 5.56 -5.63
N ARG A 90 -3.43 5.13 -4.51
CA ARG A 90 -2.78 5.07 -3.19
C ARG A 90 -1.47 4.28 -3.20
N ALA A 91 -1.42 3.14 -3.88
CA ALA A 91 -0.19 2.36 -3.97
C ALA A 91 0.94 3.11 -4.69
N PHE A 92 0.62 3.93 -5.71
CA PHE A 92 1.60 4.80 -6.35
C PHE A 92 1.96 6.00 -5.47
N ALA A 93 1.02 6.54 -4.70
CA ALA A 93 1.30 7.61 -3.74
C ALA A 93 2.21 7.12 -2.61
N LEU A 94 2.08 5.86 -2.18
CA LEU A 94 2.97 5.24 -1.19
C LEU A 94 4.35 4.92 -1.77
N ALA A 95 4.42 4.45 -3.03
CA ALA A 95 5.69 4.09 -3.64
C ALA A 95 5.63 4.24 -5.17
N TYR A 96 6.09 5.36 -5.68
CA TYR A 96 6.13 5.66 -7.11
C TYR A 96 7.23 4.86 -7.80
N TRP A 97 6.86 3.73 -8.38
CA TRP A 97 7.78 2.82 -9.07
C TRP A 97 7.11 2.20 -10.32
N PRO A 98 7.83 2.02 -11.44
CA PRO A 98 9.24 2.38 -11.67
C PRO A 98 9.42 3.88 -12.03
N ASP A 99 10.46 4.50 -11.48
CA ASP A 99 10.87 5.87 -11.83
C ASP A 99 11.99 5.88 -12.89
N SER A 100 11.67 5.43 -14.09
CA SER A 100 12.62 5.29 -15.20
C SER A 100 13.17 6.63 -15.73
N ARG A 101 12.58 7.77 -15.33
CA ARG A 101 12.95 9.12 -15.79
C ARG A 101 13.56 9.99 -14.71
N GLY A 102 13.69 9.48 -13.48
CA GLY A 102 14.14 10.25 -12.33
C GLY A 102 13.19 11.41 -12.01
N ALA A 103 11.88 11.13 -12.03
CA ALA A 103 10.86 12.12 -11.71
C ALA A 103 10.87 12.49 -10.24
N THR A 104 11.12 11.52 -9.35
CA THR A 104 11.17 11.74 -7.90
C THR A 104 12.22 12.76 -7.50
N PRO A 105 13.52 12.59 -7.78
CA PRO A 105 14.52 13.57 -7.39
C PRO A 105 14.31 14.93 -8.07
N LYS A 106 13.81 14.99 -9.30
CA LYS A 106 13.50 16.26 -9.99
C LYS A 106 12.34 17.00 -9.32
N THR A 107 11.27 16.29 -8.95
CA THR A 107 10.13 16.89 -8.26
C THR A 107 10.55 17.42 -6.89
N LEU A 108 11.33 16.65 -6.12
CA LEU A 108 11.82 17.10 -4.81
C LEU A 108 12.74 18.31 -4.95
N ALA A 109 13.66 18.31 -5.92
CA ALA A 109 14.54 19.43 -6.15
C ALA A 109 13.77 20.72 -6.50
N ALA A 110 12.71 20.62 -7.32
CA ALA A 110 11.85 21.75 -7.65
C ALA A 110 11.10 22.27 -6.42
N LEU A 111 10.45 21.39 -5.64
CA LEU A 111 9.76 21.76 -4.41
C LEU A 111 10.69 22.50 -3.43
N ILE A 112 11.93 22.00 -3.26
CA ILE A 112 12.91 22.59 -2.35
C ILE A 112 13.43 23.93 -2.89
N ALA A 113 13.72 24.04 -4.19
CA ALA A 113 14.24 25.25 -4.80
C ALA A 113 13.24 26.41 -4.73
N ASP A 114 11.96 26.11 -4.95
CA ASP A 114 10.89 27.10 -4.96
C ASP A 114 10.30 27.35 -3.55
N ALA A 115 10.71 26.57 -2.54
CA ALA A 115 10.09 26.52 -1.21
C ALA A 115 8.54 26.43 -1.33
N ASP A 116 8.06 25.50 -2.15
CA ASP A 116 6.67 25.41 -2.57
C ASP A 116 5.72 25.30 -1.35
N PRO A 117 4.74 26.19 -1.20
CA PRO A 117 3.82 26.20 -0.06
C PRO A 117 2.94 24.95 0.03
N ALA A 118 2.90 24.09 -0.98
CA ALA A 118 2.17 22.83 -0.95
C ALA A 118 2.59 21.93 0.22
N ALA A 119 3.82 22.05 0.73
CA ALA A 119 4.28 21.30 1.91
C ALA A 119 3.65 21.76 3.25
N ASN A 120 2.91 22.87 3.26
CA ASN A 120 2.42 23.50 4.51
C ASN A 120 1.13 22.85 5.04
N THR A 121 0.31 22.23 4.18
CA THR A 121 -0.95 21.59 4.59
C THR A 121 -1.12 20.22 3.91
N PRO A 122 -1.81 19.28 4.59
CA PRO A 122 -2.11 17.97 4.01
C PRO A 122 -2.89 18.05 2.69
N ASP A 123 -3.86 18.96 2.60
CA ASP A 123 -4.72 19.09 1.42
C ASP A 123 -3.92 19.54 0.20
N THR A 124 -3.08 20.58 0.36
CA THR A 124 -2.22 21.06 -0.74
C THR A 124 -1.14 20.06 -1.10
N PHE A 125 -0.61 19.32 -0.12
CA PHE A 125 0.38 18.28 -0.37
C PHE A 125 -0.20 17.08 -1.13
N ALA A 126 -1.46 16.74 -0.91
CA ALA A 126 -2.13 15.66 -1.65
C ALA A 126 -2.23 15.94 -3.16
N GLU A 127 -2.19 17.22 -3.57
CA GLU A 127 -2.32 17.65 -4.98
C GLU A 127 -0.98 17.73 -5.73
N ILE A 128 0.18 17.61 -5.06
CA ILE A 128 1.47 17.61 -5.75
C ILE A 128 1.66 16.38 -6.64
N SER A 129 2.66 16.43 -7.51
CA SER A 129 3.06 15.27 -8.30
C SER A 129 3.28 14.05 -7.43
N ILE A 130 2.68 12.94 -7.82
CA ILE A 130 2.81 11.65 -7.13
C ILE A 130 4.27 11.21 -6.96
N ALA A 131 5.17 11.66 -7.84
CA ALA A 131 6.60 11.40 -7.75
C ALA A 131 7.28 12.09 -6.55
N GLY A 132 6.67 13.15 -6.00
CA GLY A 132 7.17 13.83 -4.80
C GLY A 132 6.61 13.27 -3.49
N ARG A 133 5.89 12.14 -3.52
CA ARG A 133 5.15 11.55 -2.39
C ARG A 133 5.69 10.18 -2.02
N GLY A 134 5.35 9.72 -0.83
CA GLY A 134 5.55 8.35 -0.38
C GLY A 134 6.99 7.98 -0.01
N PHE A 135 7.23 6.68 0.10
CA PHE A 135 8.47 6.14 0.65
C PHE A 135 9.72 6.48 -0.15
N TYR A 136 9.66 6.43 -1.49
CA TYR A 136 10.85 6.77 -2.30
C TYR A 136 11.18 8.26 -2.26
N ALA A 137 10.18 9.15 -2.18
CA ALA A 137 10.44 10.56 -1.97
C ALA A 137 11.11 10.81 -0.60
N LEU A 138 10.62 10.14 0.45
CA LEU A 138 11.21 10.22 1.79
C LEU A 138 12.63 9.65 1.82
N GLU A 139 12.91 8.57 1.11
CA GLU A 139 14.25 7.99 0.98
C GLU A 139 15.26 9.02 0.47
N PHE A 140 14.93 9.73 -0.62
CA PHE A 140 15.77 10.80 -1.14
C PHE A 140 15.99 11.93 -0.12
N LEU A 141 14.95 12.32 0.62
CA LEU A 141 15.07 13.38 1.64
C LEU A 141 15.94 12.97 2.83
N LEU A 142 16.03 11.68 3.15
CA LEU A 142 16.78 11.17 4.30
C LEU A 142 18.20 10.69 3.96
N TYR A 143 18.45 10.26 2.72
CA TYR A 143 19.67 9.54 2.39
C TYR A 143 20.44 10.08 1.18
N ASP A 144 19.80 10.88 0.31
CA ASP A 144 20.50 11.47 -0.83
C ASP A 144 21.36 12.67 -0.37
N ASP A 145 22.64 12.67 -0.73
CA ASP A 145 23.61 13.67 -0.27
C ASP A 145 23.26 15.10 -0.68
N GLN A 146 22.61 15.27 -1.84
CA GLN A 146 22.22 16.58 -2.37
C GLN A 146 20.87 17.03 -1.78
N LEU A 147 19.83 16.21 -1.89
CA LEU A 147 18.47 16.57 -1.50
C LEU A 147 18.34 16.72 0.02
N SER A 148 19.06 15.92 0.81
CA SER A 148 19.06 16.01 2.28
C SER A 148 19.67 17.31 2.82
N THR A 149 20.41 18.04 1.99
CA THR A 149 21.11 19.28 2.38
C THR A 149 20.69 20.51 1.54
N MET A 150 19.94 20.32 0.46
CA MET A 150 19.51 21.37 -0.47
C MET A 150 18.52 22.36 0.19
N GLY A 151 18.61 23.66 -0.14
CA GLY A 151 17.67 24.71 0.29
C GLY A 151 17.70 24.97 1.80
N SER A 152 16.62 25.52 2.35
CA SER A 152 16.54 25.78 3.79
C SER A 152 16.23 24.53 4.61
N ALA A 153 16.79 24.45 5.82
CA ALA A 153 16.51 23.34 6.74
C ALA A 153 15.03 23.33 7.18
N ASP A 154 14.44 24.51 7.36
CA ASP A 154 13.03 24.63 7.75
C ASP A 154 12.10 24.08 6.68
N TYR A 155 12.36 24.37 5.40
CA TYR A 155 11.54 23.84 4.32
C TYR A 155 11.70 22.32 4.17
N ARG A 156 12.92 21.80 4.25
CA ARG A 156 13.14 20.35 4.23
C ARG A 156 12.41 19.65 5.38
N CYS A 157 12.42 20.27 6.56
CA CYS A 157 11.67 19.77 7.71
C CYS A 157 10.16 19.75 7.43
N ALA A 158 9.59 20.81 6.89
CA ALA A 158 8.20 20.85 6.48
C ALA A 158 7.87 19.77 5.45
N LEU A 159 8.74 19.58 4.45
CA LEU A 159 8.56 18.58 3.40
C LEU A 159 8.62 17.14 3.97
N VAL A 160 9.59 16.82 4.85
CA VAL A 160 9.67 15.52 5.53
C VAL A 160 8.40 15.24 6.33
N LYS A 161 7.91 16.24 7.09
CA LYS A 161 6.65 16.11 7.84
C LYS A 161 5.44 15.90 6.94
N ALA A 162 5.36 16.61 5.82
CA ALA A 162 4.28 16.46 4.86
C ALA A 162 4.27 15.07 4.21
N VAL A 163 5.43 14.58 3.75
CA VAL A 163 5.57 13.25 3.15
C VAL A 163 5.18 12.15 4.14
N THR A 164 5.67 12.24 5.39
CA THR A 164 5.38 11.20 6.41
C THR A 164 3.91 11.21 6.83
N ALA A 165 3.30 12.38 6.94
CA ALA A 165 1.87 12.51 7.21
C ALA A 165 1.02 11.93 6.08
N ASP A 166 1.40 12.18 4.82
CA ASP A 166 0.71 11.62 3.65
C ASP A 166 0.82 10.09 3.61
N ILE A 167 2.00 9.51 3.88
CA ILE A 167 2.18 8.05 4.01
C ILE A 167 1.21 7.48 5.06
N ALA A 168 1.10 8.11 6.23
CA ALA A 168 0.20 7.67 7.29
C ALA A 168 -1.28 7.75 6.86
N VAL A 169 -1.69 8.83 6.21
CA VAL A 169 -3.06 9.01 5.69
C VAL A 169 -3.41 7.94 4.66
N GLN A 170 -2.53 7.69 3.67
CA GLN A 170 -2.78 6.67 2.64
C GLN A 170 -2.85 5.27 3.24
N SER A 171 -1.95 4.94 4.18
CA SER A 171 -1.90 3.63 4.84
C SER A 171 -3.17 3.35 5.66
N ARG A 172 -3.62 4.33 6.45
CA ARG A 172 -4.88 4.23 7.20
C ARG A 172 -6.10 4.11 6.30
N ALA A 173 -6.15 4.87 5.21
CA ALA A 173 -7.27 4.82 4.28
C ALA A 173 -7.38 3.46 3.58
N ILE A 174 -6.26 2.79 3.26
CA ILE A 174 -6.27 1.43 2.73
C ILE A 174 -6.83 0.44 3.76
N LEU A 175 -6.35 0.51 5.01
CA LEU A 175 -6.82 -0.36 6.09
C LEU A 175 -8.32 -0.17 6.35
N ASP A 176 -8.78 1.08 6.43
CA ASP A 176 -10.18 1.44 6.68
C ASP A 176 -11.10 0.86 5.61
N ASP A 177 -10.78 1.05 4.33
CA ASP A 177 -11.56 0.49 3.23
C ASP A 177 -11.58 -1.05 3.22
N TRP A 178 -10.50 -1.70 3.67
CA TRP A 178 -10.46 -3.15 3.86
C TRP A 178 -11.40 -3.59 4.98
N GLN A 179 -11.39 -2.90 6.12
CA GLN A 179 -12.17 -3.25 7.31
C GLN A 179 -13.67 -2.94 7.13
N HIS A 180 -14.02 -1.88 6.39
CA HIS A 180 -15.38 -1.35 6.32
C HIS A 180 -16.07 -1.53 4.97
N GLY A 181 -15.74 -2.60 4.22
CA GLY A 181 -16.50 -2.92 3.03
C GLY A 181 -15.84 -3.83 2.02
N TYR A 182 -14.55 -3.65 1.73
CA TYR A 182 -13.93 -4.43 0.65
C TYR A 182 -13.78 -5.92 1.00
N ALA A 183 -13.49 -6.25 2.26
CA ALA A 183 -13.46 -7.63 2.74
C ALA A 183 -14.82 -8.32 2.55
N ASP A 184 -15.90 -7.66 2.92
CA ASP A 184 -17.27 -8.18 2.76
C ASP A 184 -17.64 -8.38 1.28
N THR A 185 -17.20 -7.48 0.41
CA THR A 185 -17.38 -7.59 -1.04
C THR A 185 -16.71 -8.85 -1.61
N LEU A 186 -15.53 -9.23 -1.10
CA LEU A 186 -14.84 -10.44 -1.52
C LEU A 186 -15.48 -11.72 -0.98
N LEU A 187 -16.01 -11.67 0.26
CA LEU A 187 -16.66 -12.81 0.91
C LEU A 187 -18.06 -13.09 0.39
N SER A 188 -18.74 -12.05 -0.12
CA SER A 188 -20.10 -12.13 -0.65
C SER A 188 -20.17 -11.47 -2.04
N PRO A 189 -19.48 -12.03 -3.06
CA PRO A 189 -19.43 -11.41 -4.38
C PRO A 189 -20.82 -11.44 -5.03
N THR A 190 -21.36 -10.26 -5.29
CA THR A 190 -22.56 -10.09 -6.12
C THR A 190 -22.12 -9.81 -7.57
N ASP A 191 -23.02 -10.09 -8.55
CA ASP A 191 -22.70 -9.80 -9.96
C ASP A 191 -22.36 -8.32 -10.23
N THR A 192 -22.79 -7.43 -9.34
CA THR A 192 -22.48 -6.00 -9.37
C THR A 192 -21.14 -5.64 -8.76
N SER A 193 -20.53 -6.54 -7.96
CA SER A 193 -19.24 -6.32 -7.31
C SER A 193 -18.02 -6.54 -8.23
N ARG A 194 -18.23 -6.97 -9.46
CA ARG A 194 -17.22 -6.89 -10.52
C ARG A 194 -16.96 -5.41 -10.80
N GLY A 195 -15.97 -4.86 -10.11
CA GLY A 195 -15.60 -3.46 -10.20
C GLY A 195 -15.38 -2.97 -11.64
N PRO A 196 -15.25 -1.65 -11.87
CA PRO A 196 -15.17 -1.03 -13.19
C PRO A 196 -14.04 -1.55 -14.09
N GLN A 197 -13.08 -2.31 -13.55
CA GLN A 197 -11.98 -2.92 -14.32
C GLN A 197 -12.41 -4.10 -15.21
N GLY A 198 -13.57 -4.74 -14.96
CA GLY A 198 -14.07 -5.84 -15.81
C GLY A 198 -14.75 -5.40 -17.10
N ARG A 199 -15.08 -4.10 -17.27
CA ARG A 199 -15.88 -3.61 -18.37
C ARG A 199 -15.10 -2.97 -19.54
N LYS A 200 -13.76 -2.84 -19.45
CA LYS A 200 -12.96 -2.19 -20.51
C LYS A 200 -12.31 -3.12 -21.54
N ARG A 201 -12.49 -4.43 -21.46
CA ARG A 201 -11.94 -5.35 -22.48
C ARG A 201 -12.85 -5.59 -23.70
N GLY A 202 -14.08 -5.08 -23.70
CA GLY A 202 -15.03 -5.28 -24.78
C GLY A 202 -15.24 -4.11 -25.75
N ALA A 203 -14.66 -2.94 -25.50
CA ALA A 203 -14.94 -1.73 -26.29
C ALA A 203 -13.79 -1.23 -27.17
N LEU A 204 -12.66 -1.97 -27.25
CA LEU A 204 -11.51 -1.59 -28.10
C LEU A 204 -11.33 -2.46 -29.36
N ALA A 205 -12.33 -3.29 -29.69
CA ALA A 205 -12.29 -4.07 -30.93
C ALA A 205 -12.94 -3.36 -32.15
N GLY A 206 -13.17 -2.07 -32.07
CA GLY A 206 -13.86 -1.37 -33.13
C GLY A 206 -13.44 0.08 -33.33
N ARG A 207 -12.15 0.35 -33.48
CA ARG A 207 -11.66 1.60 -34.13
C ARG A 207 -10.13 1.58 -34.32
N CYS A 208 -9.69 0.67 -35.16
CA CYS A 208 -8.38 0.77 -35.80
C CYS A 208 -8.62 0.90 -37.31
N GLU A 209 -9.22 2.01 -37.70
CA GLU A 209 -9.19 2.48 -39.08
C GLU A 209 -9.02 3.99 -39.05
N MET A 210 -7.89 4.42 -39.52
CA MET A 210 -7.63 5.76 -40.07
C MET A 210 -6.48 6.55 -39.40
N TRP A 211 -5.25 5.97 -39.36
CA TRP A 211 -4.00 6.78 -39.26
C TRP A 211 -2.77 5.92 -39.59
N CYS A 212 -2.79 5.29 -40.79
CA CYS A 212 -1.60 4.81 -41.44
C CYS A 212 -1.67 5.16 -42.92
N CYS A 213 -1.33 6.40 -43.26
CA CYS A 213 -0.84 6.86 -44.57
C CYS A 213 -0.59 8.36 -44.51
N ARG A 214 0.61 8.75 -44.10
CA ARG A 214 1.46 9.77 -44.75
C ARG A 214 2.76 9.93 -43.97
#